data_db6efb5cfbd067c077543f2c60e3dcd4
#
_entry.id   db6efb5cfbd067c077543f2c60e3dcd4
#
_cell.length_a   1.000
_cell.length_b   1.000
_cell.length_c   1.000
_cell.angle_alpha   90.00
_cell.angle_beta   90.00
_cell.angle_gamma   90.00
#
_symmetry.space_group_name_H-M   'P 1'
#
loop_
_entity.id
_entity.type
_entity.pdbx_description
1 polymer ?
#
loop_
_entity_poly.entity_id
_entity_poly.type
_entity_poly.pdbx_seq_one_letter_code
_entity_poly.pdbx_strand_id
1 'polypeptide(L)'
;MKQKIFVAVLVLMLATVCLVACSNTQNYDGLTKVVFNLEGGIYQNSEMPITHYYNFEKGTSNLIVDPQTLSDEQITRNGYRIAGWYKTKTQNGDEVVYSDKWNFETDKVGDEGVELYARWEKNIDFTYNVCYIGTDGQKTVLGTYTVEAGEKFSDYRNFANRRPGWTALGEFKDAEGNDWDADFVHPGGEESLAIDVYPVYIEGDFAIVRTASELRLAKSKNIYLMADIDLEGGAFSFGGYRKIFKGNGHTISNFEIAYGAGKYDLVADHVDDNNKSLYISLFGNVENAEISDVRFENVTLNVETTLTTIYKIYVAPICVLANASKIENVTIDLQYAVSKLPTAIEADPDRFVVFDAVCGVATDTTIENCAATVAKAA
;
A
#
# COMPACT_ATOMS: atom_id res chain seq x y z
N MET A 1 64.31 31.00 -35.61
CA MET A 1 64.17 29.74 -36.36
C MET A 1 63.76 28.53 -35.46
N LYS A 2 64.16 28.45 -34.21
CA LYS A 2 63.85 27.31 -33.32
C LYS A 2 62.38 27.24 -32.87
N GLN A 3 61.67 28.37 -32.78
CA GLN A 3 60.24 28.41 -32.32
C GLN A 3 59.22 27.95 -33.38
N LYS A 4 59.51 28.16 -34.68
CA LYS A 4 58.63 27.75 -35.78
C LYS A 4 58.70 26.22 -36.04
N ILE A 5 59.83 25.59 -35.72
CA ILE A 5 59.98 24.14 -35.87
C ILE A 5 59.21 23.38 -34.74
N PHE A 6 59.14 23.98 -33.55
CA PHE A 6 58.44 23.35 -32.40
C PHE A 6 56.91 23.35 -32.62
N VAL A 7 56.33 24.39 -33.19
CA VAL A 7 54.93 24.47 -33.51
C VAL A 7 54.52 23.51 -34.66
N ALA A 8 55.42 23.36 -35.67
CA ALA A 8 55.16 22.40 -36.73
C ALA A 8 55.22 20.94 -36.31
N VAL A 9 56.09 20.60 -35.38
CA VAL A 9 56.19 19.24 -34.81
C VAL A 9 55.01 18.95 -33.88
N LEU A 10 54.51 19.95 -33.11
CA LEU A 10 53.36 19.78 -32.22
C LEU A 10 52.05 19.61 -33.04
N VAL A 11 51.89 20.36 -34.15
CA VAL A 11 50.73 20.19 -35.02
C VAL A 11 50.77 18.85 -35.77
N LEU A 12 51.97 18.36 -36.15
CA LEU A 12 52.13 17.04 -36.78
C LEU A 12 51.85 15.89 -35.78
N MET A 13 52.21 16.05 -34.52
CA MET A 13 51.90 15.05 -33.46
C MET A 13 50.41 15.06 -33.10
N LEU A 14 49.74 16.21 -33.08
CA LEU A 14 48.25 16.25 -32.92
C LEU A 14 47.54 15.63 -34.12
N ALA A 15 48.04 15.83 -35.33
CA ALA A 15 47.44 15.23 -36.53
C ALA A 15 47.65 13.70 -36.60
N THR A 16 48.77 13.19 -36.08
CA THR A 16 48.96 11.72 -36.01
C THR A 16 48.18 11.04 -34.88
N VAL A 17 47.90 11.73 -33.77
CA VAL A 17 47.05 11.19 -32.70
C VAL A 17 45.58 11.14 -33.17
N CYS A 18 45.11 12.08 -33.98
CA CYS A 18 43.76 12.03 -34.57
C CYS A 18 43.62 10.95 -35.66
N LEU A 19 44.69 10.49 -36.29
CA LEU A 19 44.64 9.45 -37.34
C LEU A 19 44.71 8.02 -36.82
N VAL A 20 45.11 7.80 -35.55
CA VAL A 20 45.12 6.47 -34.92
C VAL A 20 43.81 6.16 -34.22
N ALA A 21 42.93 7.14 -33.96
CA ALA A 21 41.63 6.95 -33.34
C ALA A 21 40.51 6.51 -34.31
N CYS A 22 40.78 6.36 -35.62
CA CYS A 22 39.76 6.05 -36.64
C CYS A 22 40.00 4.72 -37.37
N SER A 23 40.41 3.65 -36.71
CA SER A 23 40.47 2.33 -37.37
C SER A 23 40.03 1.16 -36.50
N ASN A 24 38.93 1.34 -35.77
CA ASN A 24 38.11 0.20 -35.36
C ASN A 24 36.83 0.23 -36.24
N THR A 25 36.96 -0.19 -37.47
CA THR A 25 35.79 -0.53 -38.30
C THR A 25 35.20 -1.81 -37.71
N GLN A 26 34.27 -1.67 -36.74
CA GLN A 26 33.44 -2.78 -36.35
C GLN A 26 32.66 -3.24 -37.59
N ASN A 27 32.79 -4.51 -37.96
CA ASN A 27 32.04 -5.10 -39.05
C ASN A 27 30.61 -5.41 -38.55
N TYR A 28 29.64 -4.69 -39.10
CA TYR A 28 28.22 -4.85 -38.79
C TYR A 28 27.49 -5.67 -39.85
N ASP A 29 28.23 -6.37 -40.76
CA ASP A 29 27.62 -7.17 -41.81
C ASP A 29 26.70 -8.26 -41.21
N GLY A 30 25.48 -8.31 -41.73
CA GLY A 30 24.46 -9.26 -41.26
C GLY A 30 23.71 -8.86 -39.97
N LEU A 31 23.99 -7.68 -39.39
CA LEU A 31 23.25 -7.16 -38.25
C LEU A 31 22.14 -6.22 -38.70
N THR A 32 21.02 -6.27 -38.02
CA THR A 32 19.87 -5.38 -38.24
C THR A 32 20.06 -4.07 -37.49
N LYS A 33 20.02 -2.94 -38.19
CA LYS A 33 20.23 -1.61 -37.63
C LYS A 33 18.93 -1.06 -37.03
N VAL A 34 19.01 -0.55 -35.81
CA VAL A 34 17.95 0.20 -35.14
C VAL A 34 18.47 1.57 -34.72
N VAL A 35 17.76 2.62 -35.11
CA VAL A 35 18.14 4.02 -34.87
C VAL A 35 17.05 4.69 -34.03
N PHE A 36 17.46 5.35 -32.97
CA PHE A 36 16.60 6.20 -32.16
C PHE A 36 17.02 7.66 -32.33
N ASN A 37 16.24 8.44 -33.07
CA ASN A 37 16.45 9.86 -33.25
C ASN A 37 15.94 10.64 -32.06
N LEU A 38 16.82 11.34 -31.38
CA LEU A 38 16.53 11.97 -30.09
C LEU A 38 15.71 13.26 -30.21
N GLU A 39 15.57 13.85 -31.39
CA GLU A 39 14.74 15.03 -31.67
C GLU A 39 14.98 16.20 -30.68
N GLY A 40 16.25 16.51 -30.45
CA GLY A 40 16.70 17.54 -29.51
C GLY A 40 16.83 17.04 -28.06
N GLY A 41 16.73 15.73 -27.83
CA GLY A 41 17.13 15.10 -26.59
C GLY A 41 18.63 14.86 -26.50
N ILE A 42 19.13 14.62 -25.29
CA ILE A 42 20.54 14.39 -24.98
C ILE A 42 20.68 13.00 -24.36
N TYR A 43 21.60 12.21 -24.89
CA TYR A 43 22.02 10.92 -24.34
C TYR A 43 23.54 10.90 -24.22
N GLN A 44 24.09 10.57 -23.04
CA GLN A 44 25.55 10.57 -22.80
C GLN A 44 26.26 11.87 -23.25
N ASN A 45 25.64 13.02 -22.96
CA ASN A 45 26.12 14.35 -23.37
C ASN A 45 26.17 14.57 -24.91
N SER A 46 25.40 13.82 -25.68
CA SER A 46 25.35 13.92 -27.14
C SER A 46 23.88 14.01 -27.64
N GLU A 47 23.65 14.86 -28.65
CA GLU A 47 22.39 14.94 -29.39
C GLU A 47 22.32 13.96 -30.56
N MET A 48 23.38 13.18 -30.78
CA MET A 48 23.44 12.22 -31.87
C MET A 48 22.43 11.09 -31.67
N PRO A 49 21.84 10.54 -32.74
CA PRO A 49 20.95 9.37 -32.64
C PRO A 49 21.65 8.18 -31.97
N ILE A 50 20.90 7.46 -31.14
CA ILE A 50 21.36 6.20 -30.57
C ILE A 50 21.21 5.12 -31.64
N THR A 51 22.29 4.42 -31.94
CA THR A 51 22.27 3.35 -32.93
C THR A 51 22.67 2.04 -32.30
N HIS A 52 21.80 1.05 -32.43
CA HIS A 52 22.06 -0.33 -32.01
C HIS A 52 22.07 -1.27 -33.21
N TYR A 53 22.89 -2.31 -33.15
CA TYR A 53 22.97 -3.38 -34.12
C TYR A 53 22.59 -4.69 -33.48
N TYR A 54 21.52 -5.30 -33.94
CA TYR A 54 20.96 -6.53 -33.40
C TYR A 54 21.23 -7.71 -34.31
N ASN A 55 21.61 -8.84 -33.73
CA ASN A 55 21.62 -10.14 -34.40
C ASN A 55 20.31 -10.88 -34.10
N PHE A 56 19.32 -10.74 -34.96
CA PHE A 56 18.06 -11.47 -34.82
C PHE A 56 18.21 -12.84 -35.46
N GLU A 57 18.24 -13.90 -34.65
CA GLU A 57 18.23 -15.26 -35.16
C GLU A 57 16.87 -15.56 -35.83
N LYS A 58 16.92 -16.30 -36.96
CA LYS A 58 15.72 -16.66 -37.73
C LYS A 58 14.76 -17.46 -36.87
N GLY A 59 13.56 -16.92 -36.58
CA GLY A 59 12.52 -17.54 -35.77
C GLY A 59 12.45 -17.07 -34.31
N THR A 60 13.31 -16.14 -33.90
CA THR A 60 13.22 -15.47 -32.61
C THR A 60 12.31 -14.22 -32.66
N SER A 61 11.98 -13.69 -31.50
CA SER A 61 11.25 -12.42 -31.42
C SER A 61 12.20 -11.27 -31.78
N ASN A 62 11.88 -10.50 -32.83
CA ASN A 62 12.62 -9.30 -33.22
C ASN A 62 12.14 -8.07 -32.42
N LEU A 63 11.81 -8.25 -31.14
CA LEU A 63 11.45 -7.16 -30.24
C LEU A 63 12.72 -6.42 -29.80
N ILE A 64 12.60 -5.10 -29.64
CA ILE A 64 13.64 -4.25 -29.08
C ILE A 64 13.16 -3.65 -27.77
N VAL A 65 14.09 -3.21 -26.97
CA VAL A 65 13.79 -2.61 -25.65
C VAL A 65 13.77 -1.09 -25.79
N ASP A 66 12.90 -0.44 -25.04
CA ASP A 66 12.88 1.02 -24.96
C ASP A 66 14.22 1.52 -24.39
N PRO A 67 14.94 2.39 -25.13
CA PRO A 67 16.23 2.89 -24.69
C PRO A 67 16.18 3.65 -23.36
N GLN A 68 15.01 4.17 -22.95
CA GLN A 68 14.83 4.78 -21.62
C GLN A 68 14.89 3.78 -20.47
N THR A 69 14.69 2.49 -20.73
CA THR A 69 14.69 1.45 -19.69
C THR A 69 16.03 0.73 -19.56
N LEU A 70 16.97 0.97 -20.46
CA LEU A 70 18.20 0.15 -20.60
C LEU A 70 19.39 0.62 -19.76
N SER A 71 19.38 1.82 -19.20
CA SER A 71 20.56 2.34 -18.52
C SER A 71 20.25 3.33 -17.41
N ASP A 72 21.19 3.46 -16.46
CA ASP A 72 21.23 4.54 -15.47
C ASP A 72 21.39 5.94 -16.12
N GLU A 73 21.64 5.99 -17.43
CA GLU A 73 21.77 7.21 -18.21
C GLU A 73 20.50 7.46 -19.01
N GLN A 74 19.64 8.32 -18.49
CA GLN A 74 18.39 8.67 -19.12
C GLN A 74 18.59 9.58 -20.35
N ILE A 75 17.74 9.40 -21.37
CA ILE A 75 17.60 10.37 -22.45
C ILE A 75 16.84 11.57 -21.89
N THR A 76 17.45 12.74 -21.89
CA THR A 76 16.89 13.94 -21.27
C THR A 76 16.69 15.09 -22.28
N ARG A 77 15.68 15.91 -22.04
CA ARG A 77 15.47 17.21 -22.66
C ARG A 77 14.85 18.13 -21.63
N ASN A 78 15.55 19.22 -21.30
CA ASN A 78 15.14 20.11 -20.24
C ASN A 78 13.70 20.62 -20.42
N GLY A 79 12.84 20.36 -19.43
CA GLY A 79 11.42 20.74 -19.44
C GLY A 79 10.52 19.88 -20.33
N TYR A 80 11.00 18.72 -20.80
CA TYR A 80 10.24 17.81 -21.64
C TYR A 80 10.41 16.35 -21.22
N ARG A 81 9.42 15.52 -21.56
CA ARG A 81 9.48 14.05 -21.46
C ARG A 81 9.19 13.41 -22.82
N ILE A 82 9.64 12.18 -23.04
CA ILE A 82 9.32 11.42 -24.25
C ILE A 82 7.88 10.88 -24.14
N ALA A 83 7.00 11.35 -25.02
CA ALA A 83 5.61 10.88 -25.15
C ALA A 83 5.51 9.52 -25.87
N GLY A 84 6.56 9.16 -26.57
CA GLY A 84 6.71 7.89 -27.28
C GLY A 84 7.67 7.96 -28.43
N TRP A 85 7.92 6.80 -29.03
CA TRP A 85 8.74 6.61 -30.22
C TRP A 85 7.86 6.34 -31.44
N TYR A 86 8.16 6.95 -32.57
CA TYR A 86 7.33 6.94 -33.79
C TYR A 86 8.13 6.54 -35.00
N LYS A 87 7.54 5.76 -35.92
CA LYS A 87 8.22 5.33 -37.18
C LYS A 87 8.26 6.45 -38.22
N THR A 88 7.33 7.38 -38.17
CA THR A 88 7.20 8.42 -39.19
C THR A 88 7.16 9.80 -38.56
N LYS A 89 7.92 10.71 -39.14
CA LYS A 89 7.94 12.13 -38.85
C LYS A 89 7.76 12.91 -40.16
N THR A 90 6.77 13.78 -40.20
CA THR A 90 6.48 14.61 -41.39
C THR A 90 6.44 16.08 -40.98
N GLN A 91 7.08 16.92 -41.74
CA GLN A 91 7.05 18.38 -41.59
C GLN A 91 5.93 18.97 -42.46
N ASN A 92 4.94 19.61 -41.87
CA ASN A 92 3.86 20.32 -42.53
C ASN A 92 3.93 21.81 -42.15
N GLY A 93 4.67 22.60 -42.95
CA GLY A 93 4.96 23.97 -42.56
C GLY A 93 5.78 24.04 -41.28
N ASP A 94 5.28 24.74 -40.27
CA ASP A 94 5.95 24.84 -38.95
C ASP A 94 5.56 23.70 -38.00
N GLU A 95 4.59 22.86 -38.38
CA GLU A 95 4.11 21.74 -37.54
C GLU A 95 4.84 20.43 -37.89
N VAL A 96 5.27 19.73 -36.87
CA VAL A 96 5.84 18.37 -36.96
C VAL A 96 4.80 17.34 -36.55
N VAL A 97 4.43 16.46 -37.48
CA VAL A 97 3.46 15.39 -37.24
C VAL A 97 4.19 14.07 -37.10
N TYR A 98 3.91 13.37 -36.01
CA TYR A 98 4.41 12.02 -35.74
C TYR A 98 3.29 11.02 -35.95
N SER A 99 3.57 9.91 -36.65
CA SER A 99 2.61 8.81 -36.83
C SER A 99 3.27 7.45 -36.66
N ASP A 100 2.45 6.41 -36.55
CA ASP A 100 2.89 5.03 -36.34
C ASP A 100 3.72 4.87 -35.03
N LYS A 101 3.07 5.11 -33.89
CA LYS A 101 3.70 4.94 -32.58
C LYS A 101 4.21 3.51 -32.40
N TRP A 102 5.47 3.34 -32.02
CA TRP A 102 6.09 2.07 -31.75
C TRP A 102 5.64 1.50 -30.40
N ASN A 103 5.23 0.23 -30.41
CA ASN A 103 4.94 -0.54 -29.20
C ASN A 103 6.05 -1.57 -28.97
N PHE A 104 6.85 -1.37 -27.92
CA PHE A 104 7.99 -2.24 -27.60
C PHE A 104 7.59 -3.67 -27.19
N GLU A 105 6.35 -3.91 -26.80
CA GLU A 105 5.86 -5.23 -26.45
C GLU A 105 5.40 -6.07 -27.65
N THR A 106 4.96 -5.41 -28.72
CA THR A 106 4.30 -6.08 -29.85
C THR A 106 4.95 -5.86 -31.20
N ASP A 107 5.57 -4.67 -31.43
CA ASP A 107 6.14 -4.34 -32.73
C ASP A 107 7.50 -5.00 -32.92
N LYS A 108 7.69 -5.57 -34.11
CA LYS A 108 8.90 -6.30 -34.48
C LYS A 108 9.71 -5.54 -35.50
N VAL A 109 11.03 -5.58 -35.34
CA VAL A 109 11.95 -5.03 -36.32
C VAL A 109 12.03 -5.94 -37.55
N GLY A 110 11.87 -5.37 -38.74
CA GLY A 110 12.06 -6.10 -40.01
C GLY A 110 13.53 -6.21 -40.40
N ASP A 111 13.80 -6.93 -41.50
CA ASP A 111 15.16 -7.17 -42.00
C ASP A 111 15.91 -5.86 -42.39
N GLU A 112 15.19 -4.85 -42.83
CA GLU A 112 15.73 -3.52 -43.16
C GLU A 112 16.08 -2.67 -41.93
N GLY A 113 15.73 -3.15 -40.73
CA GLY A 113 15.86 -2.38 -39.50
C GLY A 113 14.69 -1.44 -39.24
N VAL A 114 14.87 -0.53 -38.28
CA VAL A 114 13.87 0.50 -38.00
C VAL A 114 14.54 1.80 -37.56
N GLU A 115 13.95 2.90 -37.94
CA GLU A 115 14.28 4.22 -37.46
C GLU A 115 13.09 4.78 -36.68
N LEU A 116 13.33 5.21 -35.45
CA LEU A 116 12.32 5.72 -34.54
C LEU A 116 12.66 7.16 -34.14
N TYR A 117 11.64 7.98 -34.01
CA TYR A 117 11.74 9.39 -33.69
C TYR A 117 11.10 9.65 -32.33
N ALA A 118 11.83 10.26 -31.41
CA ALA A 118 11.29 10.67 -30.12
C ALA A 118 10.30 11.83 -30.31
N ARG A 119 9.07 11.65 -29.84
CA ARG A 119 8.15 12.77 -29.68
C ARG A 119 8.25 13.29 -28.26
N TRP A 120 8.57 14.56 -28.13
CA TRP A 120 8.66 15.24 -26.86
C TRP A 120 7.37 16.00 -26.55
N GLU A 121 6.94 15.96 -25.30
CA GLU A 121 5.90 16.83 -24.79
C GLU A 121 6.44 17.55 -23.54
N LYS A 122 5.91 18.77 -23.29
CA LYS A 122 6.35 19.53 -22.13
C LYS A 122 6.07 18.74 -20.85
N ASN A 123 7.04 18.79 -19.96
CA ASN A 123 6.89 18.31 -18.60
C ASN A 123 6.16 19.41 -17.82
N ILE A 124 4.85 19.26 -17.64
CA ILE A 124 4.05 20.22 -16.90
C ILE A 124 3.83 19.69 -15.52
N ASP A 125 4.19 20.51 -14.55
CA ASP A 125 3.93 20.24 -13.14
C ASP A 125 2.45 20.46 -12.84
N PHE A 126 1.86 19.54 -12.07
CA PHE A 126 0.52 19.66 -11.54
C PHE A 126 0.58 20.12 -10.10
N THR A 127 -0.21 21.13 -9.77
CA THR A 127 -0.31 21.64 -8.42
C THR A 127 -1.55 21.07 -7.76
N TYR A 128 -1.35 20.32 -6.66
CA TYR A 128 -2.43 19.84 -5.81
C TYR A 128 -2.56 20.70 -4.57
N ASN A 129 -3.73 21.25 -4.34
CA ASN A 129 -4.10 21.86 -3.08
C ASN A 129 -4.83 20.82 -2.23
N VAL A 130 -4.23 20.38 -1.15
CA VAL A 130 -4.89 19.52 -0.17
C VAL A 130 -5.75 20.39 0.72
N CYS A 131 -7.06 20.22 0.65
CA CYS A 131 -8.05 21.09 1.25
C CYS A 131 -8.96 20.36 2.24
N TYR A 132 -9.60 21.08 3.12
CA TYR A 132 -10.80 20.64 3.82
C TYR A 132 -11.84 21.74 3.89
N ILE A 133 -13.10 21.36 4.06
CA ILE A 133 -14.17 22.30 4.32
C ILE A 133 -14.39 22.34 5.83
N GLY A 134 -14.30 23.54 6.41
CA GLY A 134 -14.59 23.77 7.81
C GLY A 134 -16.09 23.64 8.14
N THR A 135 -16.42 23.63 9.43
CA THR A 135 -17.81 23.61 9.90
C THR A 135 -18.58 24.91 9.52
N ASP A 136 -17.86 25.96 9.21
CA ASP A 136 -18.36 27.23 8.69
C ASP A 136 -18.56 27.22 7.16
N GLY A 137 -18.31 26.09 6.50
CA GLY A 137 -18.39 25.94 5.06
C GLY A 137 -17.21 26.56 4.28
N GLN A 138 -16.17 27.06 4.97
CA GLN A 138 -15.02 27.67 4.30
C GLN A 138 -13.98 26.63 3.94
N LYS A 139 -13.40 26.80 2.74
CA LYS A 139 -12.27 25.99 2.27
C LYS A 139 -10.97 26.45 2.96
N THR A 140 -10.26 25.51 3.52
CA THR A 140 -8.91 25.70 4.07
C THR A 140 -7.92 24.84 3.32
N VAL A 141 -6.82 25.44 2.84
CA VAL A 141 -5.71 24.72 2.20
C VAL A 141 -4.73 24.29 3.28
N LEU A 142 -4.55 22.99 3.44
CA LEU A 142 -3.60 22.37 4.38
C LEU A 142 -2.17 22.33 3.83
N GLY A 143 -2.03 22.24 2.52
CA GLY A 143 -0.76 22.24 1.83
C GLY A 143 -0.94 22.20 0.33
N THR A 144 0.12 22.62 -0.38
CA THR A 144 0.18 22.60 -1.83
C THR A 144 1.36 21.73 -2.23
N TYR A 145 1.15 20.85 -3.21
CA TYR A 145 2.15 19.91 -3.71
C TYR A 145 2.24 20.03 -5.22
N THR A 146 3.46 20.11 -5.72
CA THR A 146 3.73 20.04 -7.16
C THR A 146 4.14 18.62 -7.49
N VAL A 147 3.45 18.01 -8.47
CA VAL A 147 3.68 16.65 -8.95
C VAL A 147 4.14 16.74 -10.39
N GLU A 148 5.28 16.15 -10.71
CA GLU A 148 5.82 16.17 -12.07
C GLU A 148 4.99 15.26 -13.00
N ALA A 149 4.95 15.60 -14.29
CA ALA A 149 4.28 14.77 -15.27
C ALA A 149 4.92 13.37 -15.33
N GLY A 150 4.10 12.34 -15.26
CA GLY A 150 4.53 10.93 -15.17
C GLY A 150 4.59 10.38 -13.74
N GLU A 151 4.47 11.24 -12.72
CA GLU A 151 4.42 10.86 -11.32
C GLU A 151 2.98 10.78 -10.79
N LYS A 152 2.83 10.26 -9.59
CA LYS A 152 1.55 10.10 -8.90
C LYS A 152 1.48 11.02 -7.70
N PHE A 153 0.30 11.55 -7.40
CA PHE A 153 0.08 12.27 -6.15
C PHE A 153 0.35 11.40 -4.93
N SER A 154 0.05 10.11 -5.00
CA SER A 154 0.30 9.15 -3.92
C SER A 154 1.77 9.08 -3.48
N ASP A 155 2.72 9.39 -4.34
CA ASP A 155 4.15 9.38 -4.02
C ASP A 155 4.53 10.56 -3.09
N TYR A 156 3.74 11.63 -3.08
CA TYR A 156 3.94 12.84 -2.27
C TYR A 156 3.10 12.91 -0.99
N ARG A 157 2.27 11.91 -0.73
CA ARG A 157 1.34 11.92 0.41
C ARG A 157 2.02 11.70 1.75
N ASN A 158 2.57 12.74 2.32
CA ASN A 158 2.99 12.76 3.73
C ASN A 158 2.21 13.81 4.54
N PHE A 159 0.95 14.05 4.17
CA PHE A 159 0.06 15.04 4.80
C PHE A 159 -1.07 14.41 5.63
N ALA A 160 -1.08 13.08 5.76
CA ALA A 160 -1.92 12.39 6.74
C ALA A 160 -1.67 13.05 8.12
N ASN A 161 -2.70 13.44 8.83
CA ASN A 161 -2.65 14.07 10.15
C ASN A 161 -2.36 15.59 10.20
N ARG A 162 -2.58 16.34 9.13
CA ARG A 162 -2.44 17.79 9.17
C ARG A 162 -3.67 18.54 9.72
N ARG A 163 -4.82 17.88 9.85
CA ARG A 163 -6.00 18.44 10.50
C ARG A 163 -5.99 18.08 11.98
N PRO A 164 -5.71 19.01 12.90
CA PRO A 164 -5.62 18.72 14.32
C PRO A 164 -6.93 18.12 14.86
N GLY A 165 -6.81 17.02 15.62
CA GLY A 165 -7.97 16.31 16.18
C GLY A 165 -8.68 15.35 15.20
N TRP A 166 -8.15 15.17 13.99
CA TRP A 166 -8.73 14.33 12.97
C TRP A 166 -7.69 13.37 12.38
N THR A 167 -8.12 12.17 12.02
CA THR A 167 -7.29 11.16 11.33
C THR A 167 -7.73 11.03 9.88
N ALA A 168 -6.78 11.12 8.95
CA ALA A 168 -7.04 10.89 7.53
C ALA A 168 -7.19 9.40 7.24
N LEU A 169 -8.21 9.02 6.47
CA LEU A 169 -8.47 7.62 6.11
C LEU A 169 -7.59 7.15 4.94
N GLY A 170 -6.89 8.05 4.25
CA GLY A 170 -6.10 7.74 3.06
C GLY A 170 -6.92 7.71 1.77
N GLU A 171 -8.16 8.10 1.83
CA GLU A 171 -9.07 8.29 0.71
C GLU A 171 -9.19 9.77 0.40
N PHE A 172 -9.51 10.09 -0.85
CA PHE A 172 -9.63 11.47 -1.33
C PHE A 172 -10.91 11.66 -2.13
N LYS A 173 -11.39 12.89 -2.13
CA LYS A 173 -12.50 13.38 -2.95
C LYS A 173 -12.02 14.52 -3.83
N ASP A 174 -12.69 14.72 -4.96
CA ASP A 174 -12.58 15.95 -5.77
C ASP A 174 -13.42 17.09 -5.18
N ALA A 175 -13.47 18.23 -5.86
CA ALA A 175 -14.25 19.38 -5.43
C ALA A 175 -15.76 19.15 -5.49
N GLU A 176 -16.22 18.23 -6.31
CA GLU A 176 -17.62 17.81 -6.50
C GLU A 176 -18.02 16.71 -5.50
N GLY A 177 -17.08 16.16 -4.73
CA GLY A 177 -17.31 15.11 -3.73
C GLY A 177 -17.24 13.68 -4.27
N ASN A 178 -16.81 13.49 -5.51
CA ASN A 178 -16.59 12.18 -6.07
C ASN A 178 -15.26 11.60 -5.55
N ASP A 179 -15.13 10.26 -5.60
CA ASP A 179 -13.87 9.60 -5.28
C ASP A 179 -12.77 10.04 -6.25
N TRP A 180 -11.62 10.42 -5.70
CA TRP A 180 -10.48 10.85 -6.47
C TRP A 180 -9.32 9.85 -6.31
N ASP A 181 -8.77 9.41 -7.44
CA ASP A 181 -7.67 8.44 -7.47
C ASP A 181 -6.33 9.12 -7.25
N ALA A 182 -5.74 8.92 -6.06
CA ALA A 182 -4.42 9.43 -5.72
C ALA A 182 -3.27 8.74 -6.48
N ASP A 183 -3.53 7.58 -7.08
CA ASP A 183 -2.57 6.83 -7.89
C ASP A 183 -2.65 7.18 -9.39
N PHE A 184 -3.49 8.14 -9.75
CA PHE A 184 -3.55 8.64 -11.11
C PHE A 184 -2.19 9.20 -11.55
N VAL A 185 -1.69 8.67 -12.66
CA VAL A 185 -0.44 9.13 -13.28
C VAL A 185 -0.74 10.35 -14.15
N HIS A 186 -0.09 11.46 -13.85
CA HIS A 186 -0.32 12.69 -14.60
C HIS A 186 0.24 12.58 -16.01
N PRO A 187 -0.61 12.79 -17.03
CA PRO A 187 -0.13 12.94 -18.39
C PRO A 187 0.64 14.27 -18.52
N GLY A 188 1.60 14.32 -19.43
CA GLY A 188 2.14 15.60 -19.88
C GLY A 188 1.05 16.39 -20.64
N GLY A 189 1.16 17.68 -20.67
CA GLY A 189 0.21 18.56 -21.33
C GLY A 189 0.82 19.90 -21.71
N GLU A 190 0.00 20.84 -22.14
CA GLU A 190 0.46 22.19 -22.52
C GLU A 190 0.16 23.27 -21.47
N GLU A 191 -0.73 22.96 -20.50
CA GLU A 191 -1.18 23.91 -19.49
C GLU A 191 -0.97 23.38 -18.09
N SER A 192 -0.51 24.24 -17.18
CA SER A 192 -0.42 23.94 -15.76
C SER A 192 -1.83 23.89 -15.15
N LEU A 193 -2.15 22.83 -14.42
CA LEU A 193 -3.40 22.66 -13.74
C LEU A 193 -3.21 22.75 -12.22
N ALA A 194 -4.13 23.45 -11.55
CA ALA A 194 -4.28 23.41 -10.11
C ALA A 194 -5.53 22.61 -9.76
N ILE A 195 -5.39 21.57 -8.95
CA ILE A 195 -6.45 20.65 -8.56
C ILE A 195 -6.61 20.69 -7.05
N ASP A 196 -7.84 20.90 -6.59
CA ASP A 196 -8.19 20.79 -5.18
C ASP A 196 -8.57 19.34 -4.85
N VAL A 197 -7.90 18.75 -3.86
CA VAL A 197 -8.19 17.40 -3.36
C VAL A 197 -8.54 17.44 -1.88
N TYR A 198 -9.52 16.65 -1.48
CA TYR A 198 -10.10 16.65 -0.15
C TYR A 198 -9.91 15.30 0.50
N PRO A 199 -8.93 15.13 1.42
CA PRO A 199 -8.80 13.91 2.19
C PRO A 199 -10.05 13.63 3.02
N VAL A 200 -10.44 12.37 3.07
CA VAL A 200 -11.51 11.92 3.96
C VAL A 200 -10.96 11.78 5.38
N TYR A 201 -11.64 12.39 6.36
CA TYR A 201 -11.21 12.41 7.76
C TYR A 201 -12.26 11.79 8.68
N ILE A 202 -11.77 11.15 9.73
CA ILE A 202 -12.57 10.79 10.92
C ILE A 202 -12.10 11.63 12.12
N GLU A 203 -13.04 12.13 12.93
CA GLU A 203 -12.72 12.86 14.14
C GLU A 203 -12.10 11.92 15.19
N GLY A 204 -11.01 12.36 15.82
CA GLY A 204 -10.25 11.61 16.80
C GLY A 204 -8.90 11.11 16.30
N ASP A 205 -8.13 10.52 17.20
CA ASP A 205 -6.84 9.88 16.93
C ASP A 205 -7.04 8.36 16.81
N PHE A 206 -6.99 7.85 15.60
CA PHE A 206 -7.21 6.43 15.28
C PHE A 206 -5.99 5.81 14.57
N ALA A 207 -5.73 4.56 14.90
CA ALA A 207 -4.96 3.68 14.02
C ALA A 207 -5.88 3.19 12.89
N ILE A 208 -5.54 3.52 11.66
CA ILE A 208 -6.24 3.02 10.47
C ILE A 208 -5.69 1.64 10.16
N VAL A 209 -6.58 0.65 10.08
CA VAL A 209 -6.21 -0.77 9.98
C VAL A 209 -6.79 -1.37 8.71
N ARG A 210 -5.90 -1.94 7.88
CA ARG A 210 -6.22 -2.65 6.63
C ARG A 210 -5.64 -4.06 6.58
N THR A 211 -4.75 -4.39 7.52
CA THR A 211 -4.01 -5.66 7.52
C THR A 211 -3.95 -6.28 8.91
N ALA A 212 -3.72 -7.59 8.97
CA ALA A 212 -3.52 -8.33 10.22
C ALA A 212 -2.34 -7.78 11.04
N SER A 213 -1.27 -7.36 10.38
CA SER A 213 -0.09 -6.78 11.04
C SER A 213 -0.43 -5.45 11.72
N GLU A 214 -1.14 -4.56 11.03
CA GLU A 214 -1.60 -3.28 11.59
C GLU A 214 -2.54 -3.49 12.77
N LEU A 215 -3.48 -4.44 12.68
CA LEU A 215 -4.37 -4.77 13.79
C LEU A 215 -3.60 -5.23 15.05
N ARG A 216 -2.61 -6.10 14.86
CA ARG A 216 -1.77 -6.58 15.97
C ARG A 216 -0.99 -5.46 16.65
N LEU A 217 -0.53 -4.47 15.89
CA LEU A 217 0.19 -3.28 16.40
C LEU A 217 -0.74 -2.25 17.04
N ALA A 218 -2.02 -2.24 16.67
CA ALA A 218 -2.99 -1.24 17.11
C ALA A 218 -3.76 -1.60 18.37
N LYS A 219 -3.58 -2.79 18.97
CA LYS A 219 -4.41 -3.30 20.09
C LYS A 219 -4.61 -2.36 21.28
N SER A 220 -3.68 -1.45 21.53
CA SER A 220 -3.75 -0.47 22.62
C SER A 220 -4.18 0.95 22.18
N LYS A 221 -4.63 1.10 20.94
CA LYS A 221 -5.04 2.39 20.35
C LYS A 221 -6.53 2.42 20.05
N ASN A 222 -7.07 3.58 19.72
CA ASN A 222 -8.33 3.63 19.00
C ASN A 222 -8.12 3.01 17.62
N ILE A 223 -9.04 2.19 17.17
CA ILE A 223 -8.96 1.44 15.92
C ILE A 223 -10.11 1.82 15.00
N TYR A 224 -9.79 2.05 13.74
CA TYR A 224 -10.75 2.18 12.66
C TYR A 224 -10.40 1.19 11.54
N LEU A 225 -11.28 0.21 11.29
CA LEU A 225 -11.08 -0.77 10.23
C LEU A 225 -11.46 -0.17 8.87
N MET A 226 -10.62 -0.44 7.88
CA MET A 226 -10.84 -0.03 6.49
C MET A 226 -10.85 -1.22 5.52
N ALA A 227 -10.76 -2.44 6.03
CA ALA A 227 -10.82 -3.68 5.26
C ALA A 227 -11.20 -4.85 6.16
N ASP A 228 -11.66 -5.93 5.56
CA ASP A 228 -11.77 -7.22 6.21
C ASP A 228 -10.37 -7.77 6.53
N ILE A 229 -10.22 -8.35 7.71
CA ILE A 229 -8.92 -8.81 8.22
C ILE A 229 -8.95 -10.32 8.42
N ASP A 230 -8.11 -11.04 7.69
CA ASP A 230 -7.85 -12.46 7.93
C ASP A 230 -6.61 -12.60 8.83
N LEU A 231 -6.75 -13.26 9.97
CA LEU A 231 -5.65 -13.51 10.92
C LEU A 231 -4.93 -14.85 10.69
N GLU A 232 -5.28 -15.57 9.61
CA GLU A 232 -4.59 -16.75 9.11
C GLU A 232 -4.42 -17.88 10.15
N GLY A 233 -5.41 -18.06 11.03
CA GLY A 233 -5.40 -19.07 12.10
C GLY A 233 -4.53 -18.70 13.30
N GLY A 234 -3.92 -17.52 13.31
CA GLY A 234 -3.05 -17.09 14.41
C GLY A 234 -3.83 -16.70 15.68
N ALA A 235 -3.19 -16.88 16.84
CA ALA A 235 -3.79 -16.46 18.10
C ALA A 235 -3.94 -14.95 18.20
N PHE A 236 -5.10 -14.50 18.67
CA PHE A 236 -5.42 -13.10 18.85
C PHE A 236 -6.36 -12.84 20.01
N SER A 237 -6.11 -11.77 20.76
CA SER A 237 -6.98 -11.22 21.79
C SER A 237 -6.57 -9.78 22.09
N PHE A 238 -7.47 -8.97 22.55
CA PHE A 238 -7.17 -7.59 22.97
C PHE A 238 -6.57 -7.50 24.37
N GLY A 239 -6.84 -8.48 25.26
CA GLY A 239 -6.23 -8.54 26.59
C GLY A 239 -6.65 -7.42 27.54
N GLY A 240 -7.87 -6.93 27.40
CA GLY A 240 -8.39 -5.74 28.09
C GLY A 240 -8.40 -4.53 27.15
N TYR A 241 -9.55 -3.84 27.06
CA TYR A 241 -9.71 -2.77 26.08
C TYR A 241 -10.36 -1.51 26.68
N ARG A 242 -9.72 -0.35 26.49
CA ARG A 242 -10.12 0.94 27.04
C ARG A 242 -10.06 2.04 26.00
N LYS A 243 -10.45 1.73 24.77
CA LYS A 243 -10.32 2.59 23.61
C LYS A 243 -11.56 2.50 22.74
N ILE A 244 -11.55 3.24 21.63
CA ILE A 244 -12.61 3.19 20.64
C ILE A 244 -12.22 2.21 19.54
N PHE A 245 -13.09 1.24 19.28
CA PHE A 245 -12.96 0.29 18.19
C PHE A 245 -14.14 0.47 17.24
N LYS A 246 -13.86 0.99 16.05
CA LYS A 246 -14.84 1.12 14.97
C LYS A 246 -14.54 0.09 13.89
N GLY A 247 -15.37 -0.91 13.81
CA GLY A 247 -15.27 -1.97 12.80
C GLY A 247 -15.71 -1.54 11.42
N ASN A 248 -16.50 -0.47 11.33
CA ASN A 248 -16.96 0.10 10.06
C ASN A 248 -17.64 -0.93 9.14
N GLY A 249 -18.29 -1.94 9.73
CA GLY A 249 -18.97 -3.02 9.02
C GLY A 249 -18.07 -4.16 8.54
N HIS A 250 -16.75 -4.07 8.78
CA HIS A 250 -15.78 -5.07 8.37
C HIS A 250 -15.75 -6.31 9.28
N THR A 251 -15.15 -7.37 8.74
CA THR A 251 -15.00 -8.66 9.39
C THR A 251 -13.56 -8.92 9.81
N ILE A 252 -13.36 -9.48 11.01
CA ILE A 252 -12.09 -10.07 11.43
C ILE A 252 -12.29 -11.57 11.54
N SER A 253 -11.49 -12.36 10.85
CA SER A 253 -11.72 -13.80 10.71
C SER A 253 -10.49 -14.66 10.91
N ASN A 254 -10.73 -15.99 11.02
CA ASN A 254 -9.72 -17.04 11.03
C ASN A 254 -8.68 -16.86 12.15
N PHE A 255 -9.10 -16.86 13.42
CA PHE A 255 -8.17 -16.73 14.52
C PHE A 255 -8.55 -17.61 15.72
N GLU A 256 -7.58 -17.87 16.58
CA GLU A 256 -7.75 -18.60 17.80
C GLU A 256 -7.69 -17.69 19.02
N ILE A 257 -8.71 -17.77 19.89
CA ILE A 257 -8.62 -17.30 21.27
C ILE A 257 -8.06 -18.47 22.08
N ALA A 258 -6.74 -18.60 22.16
CA ALA A 258 -6.12 -19.70 22.86
C ALA A 258 -5.97 -19.35 24.34
N TYR A 259 -6.50 -20.21 25.21
CA TYR A 259 -6.20 -20.23 26.63
C TYR A 259 -5.51 -21.54 26.98
N GLY A 260 -4.32 -21.44 27.58
CA GLY A 260 -3.59 -22.61 28.06
C GLY A 260 -2.37 -22.22 28.89
N ALA A 261 -2.01 -23.06 29.85
CA ALA A 261 -0.85 -22.83 30.70
C ALA A 261 0.41 -22.66 29.87
N GLY A 262 0.91 -21.42 29.81
CA GLY A 262 2.16 -21.06 29.19
C GLY A 262 2.10 -20.62 27.74
N LYS A 263 0.95 -20.63 27.08
CA LYS A 263 0.85 -20.11 25.69
C LYS A 263 0.34 -18.68 25.58
N TYR A 264 -0.75 -18.36 26.24
CA TYR A 264 -1.37 -17.04 26.16
C TYR A 264 -2.16 -16.75 27.42
N ASP A 265 -1.47 -16.32 28.46
CA ASP A 265 -2.08 -15.83 29.70
C ASP A 265 -2.77 -14.46 29.53
N LEU A 266 -3.35 -14.21 28.37
CA LEU A 266 -4.06 -12.95 28.09
C LEU A 266 -5.29 -12.77 28.99
N VAL A 267 -5.67 -13.83 29.72
CA VAL A 267 -6.83 -13.84 30.59
C VAL A 267 -6.51 -14.36 32.01
N ALA A 268 -5.25 -14.66 32.31
CA ALA A 268 -4.84 -15.11 33.64
C ALA A 268 -5.14 -14.08 34.73
N ASP A 269 -5.21 -12.82 34.38
CA ASP A 269 -5.61 -11.74 35.30
C ASP A 269 -7.09 -11.82 35.75
N HIS A 270 -7.85 -12.76 35.19
CA HIS A 270 -9.28 -12.93 35.47
C HIS A 270 -9.64 -14.19 36.28
N VAL A 271 -8.63 -14.79 36.90
CA VAL A 271 -8.91 -15.85 37.91
C VAL A 271 -9.48 -15.16 39.11
N ASP A 272 -10.75 -15.41 39.39
CA ASP A 272 -11.37 -15.03 40.69
C ASP A 272 -10.85 -15.97 41.79
N ASP A 273 -9.85 -15.53 42.51
CA ASP A 273 -9.25 -16.29 43.63
C ASP A 273 -10.26 -16.65 44.72
N ASN A 274 -11.33 -15.84 44.87
CA ASN A 274 -12.36 -16.11 45.85
C ASN A 274 -13.33 -17.22 45.42
N ASN A 275 -13.69 -17.24 44.12
CA ASN A 275 -14.62 -18.20 43.54
C ASN A 275 -13.94 -19.31 42.77
N LYS A 276 -12.62 -19.24 42.56
CA LYS A 276 -11.84 -20.20 41.78
C LYS A 276 -12.40 -20.41 40.39
N SER A 277 -12.74 -19.31 39.73
CA SER A 277 -13.30 -19.28 38.40
C SER A 277 -12.30 -18.65 37.42
N LEU A 278 -12.32 -19.14 36.21
CA LEU A 278 -11.56 -18.63 35.10
C LEU A 278 -12.50 -18.00 34.07
N TYR A 279 -12.15 -16.84 33.57
CA TYR A 279 -12.94 -16.11 32.60
C TYR A 279 -12.17 -15.95 31.31
N ILE A 280 -12.80 -16.25 30.18
CA ILE A 280 -12.19 -16.18 28.83
C ILE A 280 -13.07 -15.33 27.94
N SER A 281 -12.45 -14.41 27.17
CA SER A 281 -13.12 -13.58 26.17
C SER A 281 -12.15 -12.98 25.16
N LEU A 282 -12.67 -12.42 24.08
CA LEU A 282 -11.86 -11.76 23.04
C LEU A 282 -11.26 -10.43 23.56
N PHE A 283 -12.07 -9.59 24.21
CA PHE A 283 -11.62 -8.27 24.67
C PHE A 283 -11.16 -8.24 26.15
N GLY A 284 -11.36 -9.33 26.91
CA GLY A 284 -11.06 -9.32 28.33
C GLY A 284 -11.97 -8.36 29.09
N ASN A 285 -11.40 -7.46 29.89
CA ASN A 285 -12.12 -6.37 30.54
C ASN A 285 -12.20 -5.15 29.64
N VAL A 286 -13.41 -4.66 29.46
CA VAL A 286 -13.73 -3.47 28.68
C VAL A 286 -14.15 -2.35 29.63
N GLU A 287 -13.47 -1.21 29.60
CA GLU A 287 -13.70 -0.12 30.54
C GLU A 287 -13.57 1.23 29.85
N ASN A 288 -14.58 2.08 29.98
CA ASN A 288 -14.66 3.37 29.29
C ASN A 288 -14.36 3.26 27.79
N ALA A 289 -14.88 2.22 27.15
CA ALA A 289 -14.58 1.89 25.76
C ALA A 289 -15.84 1.94 24.88
N GLU A 290 -15.62 2.09 23.60
CA GLU A 290 -16.65 1.95 22.57
C GLU A 290 -16.20 0.88 21.57
N ILE A 291 -17.05 -0.12 21.31
CA ILE A 291 -16.79 -1.19 20.35
C ILE A 291 -18.01 -1.27 19.44
N SER A 292 -17.83 -1.00 18.15
CA SER A 292 -18.96 -0.96 17.23
C SER A 292 -18.68 -1.54 15.85
N ASP A 293 -19.77 -2.01 15.22
CA ASP A 293 -19.87 -2.31 13.81
C ASP A 293 -18.81 -3.30 13.29
N VAL A 294 -18.59 -4.40 14.02
CA VAL A 294 -17.61 -5.43 13.67
C VAL A 294 -18.19 -6.83 13.76
N ARG A 295 -17.77 -7.67 12.83
CA ARG A 295 -18.07 -9.10 12.82
C ARG A 295 -16.79 -9.92 13.04
N PHE A 296 -16.89 -10.93 13.92
CA PHE A 296 -15.82 -11.91 14.14
C PHE A 296 -16.29 -13.26 13.63
N GLU A 297 -15.63 -13.81 12.61
CA GLU A 297 -16.02 -15.06 11.95
C GLU A 297 -14.93 -16.12 12.01
N ASN A 298 -15.34 -17.38 12.03
CA ASN A 298 -14.44 -18.53 12.13
C ASN A 298 -13.42 -18.37 13.28
N VAL A 299 -13.94 -18.02 14.45
CA VAL A 299 -13.15 -17.88 15.66
C VAL A 299 -13.10 -19.22 16.39
N THR A 300 -11.93 -19.65 16.82
CA THR A 300 -11.75 -20.89 17.56
C THR A 300 -11.28 -20.58 18.98
N LEU A 301 -11.68 -21.42 19.93
CA LEU A 301 -11.23 -21.37 21.31
C LEU A 301 -10.85 -22.76 21.78
N ASN A 302 -9.60 -22.96 22.16
CA ASN A 302 -9.19 -24.16 22.87
C ASN A 302 -9.18 -23.90 24.39
N VAL A 303 -10.16 -24.44 25.07
CA VAL A 303 -10.27 -24.31 26.54
C VAL A 303 -9.35 -25.33 27.18
N GLU A 304 -8.21 -24.91 27.72
CA GLU A 304 -7.29 -25.75 28.48
C GLU A 304 -6.76 -25.04 29.73
N THR A 305 -6.59 -25.75 30.82
CA THR A 305 -5.90 -25.25 32.03
C THR A 305 -5.28 -26.38 32.81
N THR A 306 -4.10 -26.14 33.34
CA THR A 306 -3.42 -27.05 34.29
C THR A 306 -3.58 -26.61 35.74
N LEU A 307 -4.30 -25.51 36.00
CA LEU A 307 -4.52 -24.98 37.33
C LEU A 307 -5.52 -25.86 38.08
N THR A 308 -5.05 -26.69 39.01
CA THR A 308 -5.85 -27.64 39.78
C THR A 308 -6.84 -26.99 40.79
N THR A 309 -6.73 -25.68 40.95
CA THR A 309 -7.58 -24.90 41.86
C THR A 309 -8.81 -24.31 41.17
N ILE A 310 -8.96 -24.42 39.84
CA ILE A 310 -10.11 -23.91 39.13
C ILE A 310 -11.25 -24.91 39.17
N TYR A 311 -12.45 -24.41 39.49
CA TYR A 311 -13.67 -25.21 39.54
C TYR A 311 -14.67 -24.86 38.45
N LYS A 312 -14.60 -23.65 37.86
CA LYS A 312 -15.46 -23.22 36.75
C LYS A 312 -14.71 -22.38 35.74
N ILE A 313 -15.07 -22.55 34.50
CA ILE A 313 -14.56 -21.77 33.37
C ILE A 313 -15.77 -21.07 32.74
N TYR A 314 -15.74 -19.76 32.74
CA TYR A 314 -16.75 -18.92 32.09
C TYR A 314 -16.18 -18.39 30.78
N VAL A 315 -16.88 -18.61 29.68
CA VAL A 315 -16.57 -18.07 28.37
C VAL A 315 -17.60 -17.00 28.02
N ALA A 316 -17.16 -15.76 27.98
CA ALA A 316 -17.96 -14.64 27.54
C ALA A 316 -17.37 -14.14 26.19
N PRO A 317 -17.94 -14.50 25.05
CA PRO A 317 -17.27 -14.40 23.75
C PRO A 317 -16.69 -13.03 23.44
N ILE A 318 -17.39 -11.95 23.75
CA ILE A 318 -16.93 -10.58 23.48
C ILE A 318 -16.07 -10.05 24.64
N CYS A 319 -16.63 -9.98 25.86
CA CYS A 319 -15.91 -9.44 27.02
C CYS A 319 -16.34 -10.13 28.31
N VAL A 320 -15.41 -10.25 29.27
CA VAL A 320 -15.68 -10.78 30.61
C VAL A 320 -16.44 -9.77 31.46
N LEU A 321 -15.92 -8.56 31.51
CA LEU A 321 -16.47 -7.43 32.22
C LEU A 321 -16.55 -6.22 31.29
N ALA A 322 -17.70 -5.56 31.27
CA ALA A 322 -17.86 -4.27 30.66
C ALA A 322 -18.32 -3.25 31.70
N ASN A 323 -17.60 -2.13 31.79
CA ASN A 323 -17.91 -1.06 32.73
C ASN A 323 -17.85 0.30 32.00
N ALA A 324 -18.88 1.12 32.20
CA ALA A 324 -19.00 2.46 31.62
C ALA A 324 -18.66 2.49 30.10
N SER A 325 -19.20 1.51 29.37
CA SER A 325 -18.80 1.23 27.99
C SER A 325 -20.01 1.13 27.06
N LYS A 326 -19.74 1.16 25.75
CA LYS A 326 -20.76 0.97 24.71
C LYS A 326 -20.31 -0.12 23.74
N ILE A 327 -21.15 -1.13 23.53
CA ILE A 327 -20.90 -2.24 22.61
C ILE A 327 -22.13 -2.37 21.72
N GLU A 328 -21.98 -2.12 20.42
CA GLU A 328 -23.11 -2.13 19.49
C GLU A 328 -22.77 -2.76 18.14
N ASN A 329 -23.74 -3.48 17.56
CA ASN A 329 -23.58 -4.11 16.25
C ASN A 329 -22.36 -5.04 16.18
N VAL A 330 -22.11 -5.82 17.23
CA VAL A 330 -20.96 -6.73 17.32
C VAL A 330 -21.46 -8.18 17.30
N THR A 331 -20.94 -8.95 16.35
CA THR A 331 -21.25 -10.38 16.26
C THR A 331 -19.99 -11.23 16.31
N ILE A 332 -20.10 -12.41 16.92
CA ILE A 332 -19.01 -13.38 16.96
C ILE A 332 -19.52 -14.80 16.70
N ASP A 333 -18.82 -15.52 15.83
CA ASP A 333 -19.06 -16.92 15.52
C ASP A 333 -17.90 -17.76 16.08
N LEU A 334 -18.16 -18.42 17.23
CA LEU A 334 -17.16 -19.09 18.06
C LEU A 334 -17.34 -20.59 18.05
N GLN A 335 -16.30 -21.31 17.64
CA GLN A 335 -16.19 -22.74 17.82
C GLN A 335 -15.22 -23.04 18.97
N TYR A 336 -15.63 -23.89 19.93
CA TYR A 336 -14.78 -24.24 21.05
C TYR A 336 -14.44 -25.72 21.12
N ALA A 337 -13.23 -26.02 21.56
CA ALA A 337 -12.79 -27.35 21.97
C ALA A 337 -12.35 -27.28 23.43
N VAL A 338 -12.45 -28.40 24.13
CA VAL A 338 -12.00 -28.52 25.51
C VAL A 338 -10.89 -29.55 25.57
N SER A 339 -9.71 -29.16 26.06
CA SER A 339 -8.57 -30.05 26.22
C SER A 339 -7.80 -29.75 27.49
N LYS A 340 -7.13 -30.77 28.07
CA LYS A 340 -6.25 -30.64 29.25
C LYS A 340 -6.89 -29.89 30.43
N LEU A 341 -7.96 -30.42 30.98
CA LEU A 341 -8.59 -29.91 32.18
C LEU A 341 -8.12 -30.68 33.41
N PRO A 342 -8.19 -30.09 34.63
CA PRO A 342 -8.04 -30.84 35.88
C PRO A 342 -9.03 -31.99 35.92
N THR A 343 -8.63 -33.13 36.46
CA THR A 343 -9.42 -34.39 36.46
C THR A 343 -10.86 -34.21 36.98
N ALA A 344 -11.10 -33.32 37.92
CA ALA A 344 -12.44 -33.03 38.45
C ALA A 344 -13.34 -32.31 37.41
N ILE A 345 -12.76 -31.53 36.49
CA ILE A 345 -13.47 -30.82 35.42
C ILE A 345 -13.52 -31.69 34.15
N GLU A 346 -12.48 -32.47 33.87
CA GLU A 346 -12.38 -33.36 32.72
C GLU A 346 -13.48 -34.44 32.73
N ALA A 347 -13.92 -34.87 33.91
CA ALA A 347 -14.98 -35.86 34.04
C ALA A 347 -16.37 -35.40 33.57
N ASP A 348 -16.65 -34.09 33.62
CA ASP A 348 -17.91 -33.47 33.17
C ASP A 348 -17.69 -32.03 32.72
N PRO A 349 -17.07 -31.82 31.51
CA PRO A 349 -16.75 -30.48 31.06
C PRO A 349 -18.00 -29.60 30.91
N ASP A 350 -19.12 -30.15 30.49
CA ASP A 350 -20.35 -29.38 30.21
C ASP A 350 -20.95 -28.77 31.48
N ARG A 351 -20.61 -29.33 32.66
CA ARG A 351 -20.99 -28.79 33.96
C ARG A 351 -20.09 -27.62 34.40
N PHE A 352 -18.85 -27.60 33.97
CA PHE A 352 -17.83 -26.69 34.50
C PHE A 352 -17.47 -25.57 33.51
N VAL A 353 -17.74 -25.74 32.22
CA VAL A 353 -17.55 -24.71 31.18
C VAL A 353 -18.90 -24.06 30.92
N VAL A 354 -19.03 -22.80 31.27
CA VAL A 354 -20.29 -22.05 31.16
C VAL A 354 -20.08 -20.95 30.12
N PHE A 355 -21.02 -20.82 29.19
CA PHE A 355 -21.01 -19.78 28.18
C PHE A 355 -22.03 -18.71 28.51
N ASP A 356 -21.58 -17.45 28.56
CA ASP A 356 -22.42 -16.27 28.56
C ASP A 356 -22.81 -15.88 27.13
N ALA A 357 -23.89 -15.10 26.97
CA ALA A 357 -24.38 -14.78 25.64
C ALA A 357 -23.40 -13.86 24.85
N VAL A 358 -22.95 -12.79 25.46
CA VAL A 358 -22.07 -11.80 24.83
C VAL A 358 -20.99 -11.34 25.81
N CYS A 359 -21.43 -10.89 27.01
CA CYS A 359 -20.60 -10.33 28.06
C CYS A 359 -20.96 -10.99 29.40
N GLY A 360 -19.96 -11.31 30.23
CA GLY A 360 -20.19 -11.94 31.51
C GLY A 360 -20.88 -11.02 32.51
N VAL A 361 -20.32 -9.83 32.74
CA VAL A 361 -20.88 -8.80 33.61
C VAL A 361 -20.84 -7.44 32.94
N ALA A 362 -21.95 -6.70 32.97
CA ALA A 362 -22.05 -5.35 32.44
C ALA A 362 -22.54 -4.39 33.53
N THR A 363 -21.81 -3.29 33.75
CA THR A 363 -22.15 -2.22 34.67
C THR A 363 -22.07 -0.89 33.97
N ASP A 364 -23.11 -0.07 34.06
CA ASP A 364 -23.20 1.24 33.36
C ASP A 364 -22.83 1.16 31.87
N THR A 365 -23.17 0.04 31.24
CA THR A 365 -22.77 -0.32 29.90
C THR A 365 -23.99 -0.57 29.01
N THR A 366 -23.96 -0.02 27.81
CA THR A 366 -24.97 -0.29 26.76
C THR A 366 -24.47 -1.42 25.87
N ILE A 367 -25.28 -2.46 25.69
CA ILE A 367 -25.01 -3.58 24.76
C ILE A 367 -26.22 -3.70 23.84
N GLU A 368 -26.06 -3.35 22.57
CA GLU A 368 -27.15 -3.31 21.60
C GLU A 368 -26.79 -4.04 20.28
N ASN A 369 -27.75 -4.79 19.74
CA ASN A 369 -27.58 -5.53 18.48
C ASN A 369 -26.35 -6.45 18.45
N CYS A 370 -26.00 -7.02 19.60
CA CYS A 370 -24.86 -7.92 19.75
C CYS A 370 -25.31 -9.37 19.82
N ALA A 371 -24.58 -10.27 19.19
CA ALA A 371 -24.86 -11.69 19.22
C ALA A 371 -23.60 -12.53 19.24
N ALA A 372 -23.65 -13.68 19.92
CA ALA A 372 -22.62 -14.71 19.88
C ALA A 372 -23.25 -16.04 19.50
N THR A 373 -22.75 -16.67 18.43
CA THR A 373 -23.03 -18.08 18.12
C THR A 373 -21.89 -18.90 18.68
N VAL A 374 -22.21 -19.87 19.55
CA VAL A 374 -21.20 -20.72 20.19
C VAL A 374 -21.49 -22.17 19.88
N ALA A 375 -20.55 -22.86 19.24
CA ALA A 375 -20.66 -24.26 18.90
C ALA A 375 -19.45 -25.07 19.40
N LYS A 376 -19.70 -26.32 19.85
CA LYS A 376 -18.62 -27.23 20.18
C LYS A 376 -17.99 -27.77 18.89
N ALA A 377 -16.68 -27.72 18.82
CA ALA A 377 -15.96 -28.32 17.69
C ALA A 377 -16.18 -29.85 17.69
N ALA A 378 -16.35 -30.40 16.49
CA ALA A 378 -16.64 -31.80 16.27
C ALA A 378 -15.46 -32.73 16.63
#